data_f7233ec98dcdd9db54cc896ac90f4014
#
_entry.id   f7233ec98dcdd9db54cc896ac90f4014
#
_cell.length_a   1.000
_cell.length_b   1.000
_cell.length_c   1.000
_cell.angle_alpha   90.00
_cell.angle_beta   90.00
_cell.angle_gamma   90.00
#
_symmetry.space_group_name_H-M   'P 1'
#
loop_
_entity.id
_entity.type
_entity.pdbx_description
1 polymer ?
#
loop_
_entity_poly.entity_id
_entity_poly.type
_entity_poly.pdbx_seq_one_letter_code
_entity_poly.pdbx_strand_id
1 'polypeptide(L)' 'MHELGVLHQIVKTVSTIAKENHIRRIKHIALEVGELSGFVPQYLQKLYPVAADTFPLLRKTELRISMVRGTGLTIKEIGY' A
#
# COMPACT_ATOMS: atom_id res chain seq x y z
N MET A 1 -12.74 8.65 6.15
CA MET A 1 -12.48 7.89 4.92
C MET A 1 -12.03 6.48 5.25
N HIS A 2 -12.21 5.53 4.35
CA HIS A 2 -12.00 4.12 4.64
C HIS A 2 -10.55 3.68 4.35
N GLU A 3 -9.60 4.22 5.11
CA GLU A 3 -8.17 3.91 4.90
C GLU A 3 -7.88 2.41 5.05
N LEU A 4 -8.45 1.76 6.06
CA LEU A 4 -8.19 0.34 6.26
C LEU A 4 -8.70 -0.50 5.08
N GLY A 5 -9.88 -0.14 4.55
CA GLY A 5 -10.44 -0.85 3.40
C GLY A 5 -9.57 -0.74 2.16
N VAL A 6 -9.07 0.47 1.85
CA VAL A 6 -8.19 0.65 0.69
C VAL A 6 -6.85 -0.04 0.90
N LEU A 7 -6.34 -0.04 2.14
CA LEU A 7 -5.08 -0.74 2.46
C LEU A 7 -5.23 -2.25 2.28
N HIS A 8 -6.37 -2.82 2.66
CA HIS A 8 -6.62 -4.25 2.42
C HIS A 8 -6.58 -4.57 0.91
N GLN A 9 -7.17 -3.70 0.08
CA GLN A 9 -7.11 -3.88 -1.37
C GLN A 9 -5.67 -3.80 -1.88
N ILE A 10 -4.90 -2.84 -1.37
CA ILE A 10 -3.51 -2.65 -1.78
C ILE A 10 -2.66 -3.88 -1.42
N VAL A 11 -2.72 -4.34 -0.17
CA VAL A 11 -1.90 -5.47 0.25
C VAL A 11 -2.30 -6.75 -0.47
N LYS A 12 -3.59 -6.93 -0.73
CA LYS A 12 -4.07 -8.08 -1.49
C LYS A 12 -3.54 -8.05 -2.92
N THR A 13 -3.62 -6.90 -3.57
CA THR A 13 -3.13 -6.71 -4.94
C THR A 13 -1.63 -6.97 -5.03
N VAL A 14 -0.85 -6.38 -4.12
CA VAL A 14 0.61 -6.54 -4.09
C VAL A 14 0.96 -8.01 -3.83
N SER A 15 0.28 -8.67 -2.90
CA SER A 15 0.52 -10.07 -2.58
C SER A 15 0.23 -10.97 -3.78
N THR A 16 -0.83 -10.68 -4.52
CA THR A 16 -1.17 -11.43 -5.73
C THR A 16 -0.09 -11.27 -6.80
N ILE A 17 0.37 -10.03 -7.02
CA ILE A 17 1.43 -9.74 -8.00
C ILE A 17 2.72 -10.47 -7.60
N ALA A 18 3.08 -10.42 -6.32
CA ALA A 18 4.27 -11.08 -5.82
C ALA A 18 4.20 -12.59 -6.05
N LYS A 19 3.06 -13.20 -5.74
CA LYS A 19 2.86 -14.63 -5.92
C LYS A 19 2.96 -15.02 -7.39
N GLU A 20 2.34 -14.27 -8.28
CA GLU A 20 2.37 -14.55 -9.71
C GLU A 20 3.76 -14.42 -10.31
N ASN A 21 4.62 -13.60 -9.72
CA ASN A 21 5.97 -13.33 -10.19
C ASN A 21 7.04 -14.04 -9.35
N HIS A 22 6.64 -14.94 -8.46
CA HIS A 22 7.54 -15.71 -7.58
C HIS A 22 8.42 -14.81 -6.71
N ILE A 23 7.90 -13.66 -6.30
CA ILE A 23 8.59 -12.72 -5.43
C ILE A 23 8.29 -13.12 -3.98
N ARG A 24 9.35 -13.32 -3.19
CA ARG A 24 9.22 -13.79 -1.82
C ARG A 24 9.24 -12.68 -0.78
N ARG A 25 9.66 -11.49 -1.17
CA ARG A 25 9.80 -10.35 -0.26
C ARG A 25 9.56 -9.06 -1.02
N ILE A 26 8.82 -8.17 -0.40
CA ILE A 26 8.59 -6.83 -0.92
C ILE A 26 9.30 -5.86 0.02
N LYS A 27 10.20 -5.04 -0.52
CA LYS A 27 10.95 -4.05 0.29
C LYS A 27 10.10 -2.82 0.58
N HIS A 28 9.40 -2.33 -0.45
CA HIS A 28 8.53 -1.16 -0.27
C HIS A 28 7.37 -1.18 -1.24
N ILE A 29 6.33 -0.47 -0.86
CA ILE A 29 5.19 -0.15 -1.72
C ILE A 29 5.11 1.36 -1.77
N ALA A 30 5.21 1.94 -2.97
CA ALA A 30 5.09 3.39 -3.15
C ALA A 30 3.70 3.72 -3.67
N LEU A 31 2.99 4.57 -2.94
CA LEU A 31 1.66 5.04 -3.31
C LEU A 31 1.71 6.51 -3.71
N GLU A 32 0.89 6.85 -4.70
CA GLU A 32 0.57 8.25 -4.99
C GLU A 32 -0.86 8.49 -4.54
N VAL A 33 -1.02 9.45 -3.63
CA VAL A 33 -2.31 9.76 -3.01
C VAL A 33 -2.74 11.15 -3.45
N GLY A 34 -3.90 11.24 -4.09
CA GLY A 34 -4.44 12.52 -4.53
C GLY A 34 -4.77 13.42 -3.36
N GLU A 35 -4.42 14.70 -3.47
CA GLU A 35 -4.70 15.69 -2.43
C GLU A 35 -6.20 15.82 -2.14
N LEU A 36 -7.03 15.54 -3.14
CA LEU A 36 -8.48 15.62 -3.04
C LEU A 36 -9.13 14.25 -2.85
N SER A 37 -8.35 13.20 -2.60
CA SER A 37 -8.87 11.85 -2.45
C SER A 37 -9.63 11.63 -1.13
N GLY A 38 -9.34 12.46 -0.13
CA GLY A 38 -9.88 12.30 1.21
C GLY A 38 -9.09 11.33 2.08
N PHE A 39 -8.11 10.62 1.52
CA PHE A 39 -7.25 9.75 2.32
C PHE A 39 -6.20 10.58 3.05
N VAL A 40 -5.96 10.25 4.32
CA VAL A 40 -5.00 10.96 5.17
C VAL A 40 -3.73 10.10 5.28
N PRO A 41 -2.57 10.61 4.79
CA PRO A 41 -1.33 9.82 4.77
C PRO A 41 -0.94 9.25 6.13
N GLN A 42 -1.10 10.01 7.21
CA GLN A 42 -0.75 9.52 8.55
C GLN A 42 -1.61 8.32 8.95
N TYR A 43 -2.88 8.29 8.55
CA TYR A 43 -3.76 7.17 8.85
C TYR A 43 -3.40 5.96 8.01
N LEU A 44 -3.01 6.17 6.75
CA LEU A 44 -2.54 5.09 5.90
C LEU A 44 -1.30 4.44 6.52
N GLN A 45 -0.33 5.23 6.96
CA GLN A 45 0.88 4.71 7.61
C GLN A 45 0.54 3.98 8.91
N LYS A 46 -0.35 4.53 9.72
CA LYS A 46 -0.71 3.96 11.01
C LYS A 46 -1.43 2.62 10.86
N LEU A 47 -2.31 2.52 9.87
CA LEU A 47 -3.15 1.34 9.68
C LEU A 47 -2.52 0.27 8.79
N TYR A 48 -1.45 0.63 8.07
CA TYR A 48 -0.81 -0.31 7.16
C TYR A 48 -0.37 -1.62 7.86
N PRO A 49 0.28 -1.58 9.04
CA PRO A 49 0.67 -2.82 9.71
C PRO A 49 -0.52 -3.75 10.01
N VAL A 50 -1.69 -3.18 10.30
CA VAL A 50 -2.90 -3.96 10.54
C VAL A 50 -3.32 -4.69 9.27
N ALA A 51 -3.35 -3.99 8.15
CA ALA A 51 -3.72 -4.57 6.86
C ALA A 51 -2.71 -5.63 6.41
N ALA A 52 -1.42 -5.39 6.67
CA ALA A 52 -0.35 -6.27 6.22
C ALA A 52 -0.14 -7.49 7.11
N ASP A 53 -0.78 -7.54 8.28
CA ASP A 53 -0.53 -8.56 9.30
C ASP A 53 -0.73 -9.99 8.79
N THR A 54 -1.71 -10.21 7.90
CA THR A 54 -2.02 -11.54 7.38
C THR A 54 -1.15 -11.95 6.20
N PHE A 55 -0.23 -11.09 5.77
CA PHE A 55 0.64 -11.34 4.62
C PHE A 55 2.11 -11.33 5.05
N PRO A 56 2.68 -12.51 5.38
CA PRO A 56 4.07 -12.56 5.90
C PRO A 56 5.09 -11.91 5.00
N LEU A 57 4.91 -11.94 3.68
CA LEU A 57 5.84 -11.32 2.74
C LEU A 57 5.88 -9.78 2.88
N LEU A 58 4.88 -9.18 3.52
CA LEU A 58 4.80 -7.74 3.71
C LEU A 58 5.21 -7.27 5.10
N ARG A 59 5.66 -8.17 5.97
CA ARG A 59 5.97 -7.81 7.37
C ARG A 59 7.00 -6.71 7.52
N LYS A 60 8.00 -6.69 6.64
CA LYS A 60 9.08 -5.70 6.70
C LYS A 60 9.02 -4.72 5.54
N THR A 61 7.87 -4.63 4.90
CA THR A 61 7.67 -3.75 3.76
C THR A 61 7.41 -2.32 4.24
N GLU A 62 8.15 -1.38 3.66
CA GLU A 62 7.96 0.04 3.92
C GLU A 62 6.84 0.57 3.03
N LEU A 63 5.92 1.33 3.62
CA LEU A 63 4.90 2.03 2.84
C LEU A 63 5.39 3.46 2.60
N ARG A 64 5.58 3.83 1.34
CA ARG A 64 6.01 5.18 0.93
C ARG A 64 4.83 5.89 0.30
N ILE A 65 4.57 7.10 0.73
CA ILE A 65 3.43 7.88 0.25
C ILE A 65 3.91 9.21 -0.31
N SER A 66 3.48 9.52 -1.54
CA SER A 66 3.68 10.82 -2.17
C SER A 66 2.31 11.43 -2.42
N MET A 67 2.16 12.71 -2.09
CA MET A 67 0.94 13.44 -2.40
C MET A 67 1.04 13.98 -3.80
N VAL A 68 -0.03 13.80 -4.57
CA VAL A 68 -0.12 14.28 -5.95
C VAL A 68 -1.44 15.01 -6.15
N ARG A 69 -1.58 15.70 -7.27
CA ARG A 69 -2.84 16.33 -7.64
C ARG A 69 -3.86 15.25 -7.98
N GLY A 70 -5.13 15.54 -7.69
CA GLY A 70 -6.22 14.70 -8.11
C GLY A 70 -6.95 14.03 -6.97
N THR A 71 -7.81 13.07 -7.34
CA THR A 71 -8.77 12.46 -6.43
C THR A 71 -8.51 10.97 -6.18
N GLY A 72 -7.50 10.39 -6.81
CA GLY A 72 -7.27 8.95 -6.75
C GLY A 72 -6.18 8.53 -5.80
N LEU A 73 -6.02 7.22 -5.68
CA LEU A 73 -4.91 6.60 -4.99
C LEU A 73 -4.37 5.51 -5.89
N THR A 74 -3.08 5.52 -6.15
CA THR A 74 -2.46 4.63 -7.12
C THR A 74 -1.20 3.99 -6.53
N ILE A 75 -0.98 2.71 -6.83
CA ILE A 75 0.28 2.06 -6.54
C ILE A 75 1.26 2.49 -7.63
N LYS A 76 2.26 3.28 -7.26
CA LYS A 76 3.26 3.79 -8.20
C LYS A 76 4.29 2.74 -8.54
N GLU A 77 4.79 2.05 -7.51
CA GLU A 77 5.77 0.99 -7.71
C GLU A 77 5.83 0.06 -6.52
N ILE A 78 6.36 -1.13 -6.76
CA ILE A 78 6.62 -2.14 -5.75
C ILE A 78 8.10 -2.48 -5.85
N GLY A 79 8.84 -2.27 -4.76
CA GLY A 79 10.27 -2.58 -4.69
C GLY A 79 10.51 -3.95 -4.08
N TYR A 80 11.36 -4.73 -4.72
CA TYR A 80 11.67 -6.08 -4.24
C TYR A 80 13.11 -6.49 -4.51
#